data_e39a39f8a2a61712e1b7ec53ba9832c7
#
_entry.id   e39a39f8a2a61712e1b7ec53ba9832c7
#
_cell.length_a   1.000
_cell.length_b   1.000
_cell.length_c   1.000
_cell.angle_alpha   90.00
_cell.angle_beta   90.00
_cell.angle_gamma   90.00
#
_symmetry.space_group_name_H-M   'P 1'
#
loop_
_entity.id
_entity.type
_entity.pdbx_description
1 polymer ?
#
loop_
_entity_poly.entity_id
_entity_poly.type
_entity_poly.pdbx_seq_one_letter_code
_entity_poly.pdbx_strand_id
1 'polypeptide(L)'
;MINKNQLIEYFYQGTKSKNKLKIGVEHEKFILNKDTLLPVSYEEKNGIKNILEKLTLTGWKPFYDDNQQTIIALKKGREAITLEPGGQIELSGAPLDNIHETCEETTNHLRELKKLGNELNFILLGMGVEPNLGLDDFPWMPKQRYGIMKKYMKKVGTLGQHMMTVSYTHLTLPTILRV
;
A
#
# COMPACT_ATOMS: atom_id res chain seq x y z
N MET A 1 -7.58 32.40 7.07
CA MET A 1 -6.86 31.96 5.88
C MET A 1 -5.41 31.70 6.24
N ILE A 2 -4.84 30.59 5.81
CA ILE A 2 -3.41 30.29 5.97
C ILE A 2 -2.61 31.25 5.10
N ASN A 3 -1.60 31.91 5.66
CA ASN A 3 -0.73 32.81 4.93
C ASN A 3 0.58 32.12 4.49
N LYS A 4 1.34 32.76 3.58
CA LYS A 4 2.60 32.22 3.04
C LYS A 4 3.63 31.87 4.13
N ASN A 5 3.74 32.70 5.17
CA ASN A 5 4.71 32.45 6.23
C ASN A 5 4.35 31.22 7.08
N GLN A 6 3.07 30.99 7.35
CA GLN A 6 2.59 29.79 8.04
C GLN A 6 2.87 28.52 7.23
N LEU A 7 2.74 28.57 5.89
CA LEU A 7 3.12 27.45 5.03
C LEU A 7 4.63 27.19 5.06
N ILE A 8 5.43 28.23 4.96
CA ILE A 8 6.90 28.12 5.03
C ILE A 8 7.31 27.52 6.39
N GLU A 9 6.76 28.04 7.48
CA GLU A 9 7.05 27.55 8.83
C GLU A 9 6.69 26.07 9.00
N TYR A 10 5.55 25.64 8.47
CA TYR A 10 5.15 24.23 8.48
C TYR A 10 6.21 23.30 7.84
N PHE A 11 6.78 23.71 6.70
CA PHE A 11 7.87 22.94 6.08
C PHE A 11 9.17 22.99 6.88
N TYR A 12 9.52 24.16 7.44
CA TYR A 12 10.71 24.28 8.29
C TYR A 12 10.64 23.38 9.54
N GLN A 13 9.48 23.29 10.16
CA GLN A 13 9.28 22.38 11.31
C GLN A 13 9.47 20.90 10.96
N GLY A 14 9.28 20.52 9.69
CA GLY A 14 9.55 19.19 9.17
C GLY A 14 11.03 18.90 8.93
N THR A 15 11.91 19.91 8.90
CA THR A 15 13.34 19.71 8.63
C THR A 15 14.04 18.97 9.77
N LYS A 16 14.99 18.11 9.43
CA LYS A 16 15.75 17.30 10.40
C LYS A 16 17.23 17.39 10.13
N SER A 17 18.02 17.37 11.18
CA SER A 17 19.48 17.19 11.08
C SER A 17 19.81 15.79 10.55
N LYS A 18 20.97 15.64 9.89
CA LYS A 18 21.39 14.36 9.26
C LYS A 18 21.33 13.15 10.20
N ASN A 19 21.68 13.33 11.47
CA ASN A 19 21.64 12.29 12.49
C ASN A 19 20.22 11.91 12.96
N LYS A 20 19.18 12.61 12.51
CA LYS A 20 17.78 12.32 12.77
C LYS A 20 17.03 11.80 11.54
N LEU A 21 17.72 11.61 10.43
CA LEU A 21 17.15 11.01 9.22
C LEU A 21 16.85 9.54 9.50
N LYS A 22 15.75 9.07 8.92
CA LYS A 22 15.26 7.70 9.03
C LYS A 22 14.97 7.16 7.64
N ILE A 23 14.93 5.84 7.52
CA ILE A 23 14.53 5.13 6.32
C ILE A 23 13.12 4.59 6.58
N GLY A 24 12.18 4.92 5.71
CA GLY A 24 10.87 4.27 5.63
C GLY A 24 10.75 3.57 4.28
N VAL A 25 10.18 2.39 4.25
CA VAL A 25 9.94 1.64 3.02
C VAL A 25 8.45 1.61 2.72
N GLU A 26 8.09 1.74 1.46
CA GLU A 26 6.78 1.37 0.93
C GLU A 26 6.97 0.14 0.06
N HIS A 27 6.22 -0.90 0.35
CA HIS A 27 6.36 -2.17 -0.35
C HIS A 27 5.00 -2.71 -0.76
N GLU A 28 4.61 -2.45 -1.99
CA GLU A 28 3.35 -2.85 -2.59
C GLU A 28 3.42 -4.20 -3.31
N LYS A 29 2.34 -4.95 -3.26
CA LYS A 29 2.21 -6.25 -3.93
C LYS A 29 0.77 -6.49 -4.33
N PHE A 30 0.56 -7.05 -5.51
CA PHE A 30 -0.73 -7.65 -5.87
C PHE A 30 -0.89 -8.97 -5.14
N ILE A 31 -2.12 -9.27 -4.74
CA ILE A 31 -2.51 -10.56 -4.18
C ILE A 31 -3.30 -11.29 -5.25
N LEU A 32 -2.78 -12.43 -5.69
CA LEU A 32 -3.38 -13.25 -6.72
C LEU A 32 -3.85 -14.58 -6.12
N ASN A 33 -4.99 -15.06 -6.55
CA ASN A 33 -5.41 -16.42 -6.27
C ASN A 33 -4.40 -17.39 -6.89
N LYS A 34 -3.94 -18.38 -6.12
CA LYS A 34 -2.85 -19.28 -6.51
C LYS A 34 -3.19 -20.17 -7.70
N ASP A 35 -4.47 -20.52 -7.88
CA ASP A 35 -4.90 -21.45 -8.92
C ASP A 35 -5.23 -20.71 -10.23
N THR A 36 -5.84 -19.55 -10.14
CA THR A 36 -6.30 -18.77 -11.30
C THR A 36 -5.32 -17.71 -11.76
N LEU A 37 -4.39 -17.29 -10.88
CA LEU A 37 -3.47 -16.17 -11.07
C LEU A 37 -4.18 -14.81 -11.29
N LEU A 38 -5.45 -14.71 -10.93
CA LEU A 38 -6.20 -13.46 -10.99
C LEU A 38 -6.14 -12.73 -9.63
N PRO A 39 -6.15 -11.40 -9.62
CA PRO A 39 -6.22 -10.63 -8.39
C PRO A 39 -7.47 -10.97 -7.56
N VAL A 40 -7.29 -11.11 -6.25
CA VAL A 40 -8.39 -11.39 -5.35
C VAL A 40 -9.19 -10.11 -5.04
N SER A 41 -10.50 -10.21 -5.00
CA SER A 41 -11.36 -9.10 -4.65
C SER A 41 -11.44 -8.89 -3.12
N TYR A 42 -12.02 -7.77 -2.71
CA TYR A 42 -12.12 -7.44 -1.29
C TYR A 42 -13.07 -8.38 -0.53
N GLU A 43 -14.27 -8.65 -1.08
CA GLU A 43 -15.35 -9.39 -0.38
C GLU A 43 -15.42 -10.89 -0.72
N GLU A 44 -14.62 -11.38 -1.67
CA GLU A 44 -14.68 -12.80 -2.00
C GLU A 44 -14.18 -13.69 -0.85
N LYS A 45 -14.54 -14.96 -0.90
CA LYS A 45 -14.01 -15.96 0.03
C LYS A 45 -12.47 -16.02 -0.09
N ASN A 46 -11.79 -15.89 1.04
CA ASN A 46 -10.33 -15.77 1.11
C ASN A 46 -9.77 -14.50 0.43
N GLY A 47 -10.61 -13.49 0.24
CA GLY A 47 -10.24 -12.19 -0.34
C GLY A 47 -9.48 -11.28 0.61
N ILE A 48 -9.28 -10.04 0.17
CA ILE A 48 -8.50 -9.02 0.91
C ILE A 48 -9.03 -8.82 2.33
N LYS A 49 -10.35 -8.78 2.52
CA LYS A 49 -10.99 -8.63 3.83
C LYS A 49 -10.55 -9.73 4.80
N ASN A 50 -10.62 -10.99 4.37
CA ASN A 50 -10.20 -12.12 5.21
C ASN A 50 -8.71 -12.08 5.54
N ILE A 51 -7.87 -11.63 4.62
CA ILE A 51 -6.45 -11.44 4.85
C ILE A 51 -6.22 -10.40 5.95
N LEU A 52 -6.89 -9.25 5.85
CA LEU A 52 -6.81 -8.20 6.87
C LEU A 52 -7.33 -8.67 8.23
N GLU A 53 -8.47 -9.36 8.27
CA GLU A 53 -9.03 -9.95 9.49
C GLU A 53 -8.05 -10.96 10.15
N LYS A 54 -7.42 -11.82 9.36
CA LYS A 54 -6.41 -12.76 9.85
C LYS A 54 -5.17 -12.06 10.42
N LEU A 55 -4.73 -10.99 9.81
CA LEU A 55 -3.61 -10.19 10.30
C LEU A 55 -3.92 -9.54 11.66
N THR A 56 -5.19 -9.23 11.96
CA THR A 56 -5.53 -8.71 13.31
C THR A 56 -5.21 -9.70 14.42
N LEU A 57 -5.21 -11.00 14.14
CA LEU A 57 -4.87 -12.04 15.12
C LEU A 57 -3.37 -12.07 15.47
N THR A 58 -2.54 -11.39 14.69
CA THR A 58 -1.07 -11.30 14.90
C THR A 58 -0.62 -9.94 15.44
N GLY A 59 -1.58 -9.17 15.99
CA GLY A 59 -1.32 -7.92 16.68
C GLY A 59 -1.49 -6.66 15.84
N TRP A 60 -1.94 -6.78 14.60
CA TRP A 60 -2.35 -5.64 13.80
C TRP A 60 -3.70 -5.11 14.27
N LYS A 61 -3.82 -3.79 14.42
CA LYS A 61 -5.06 -3.11 14.81
C LYS A 61 -5.78 -2.62 13.56
N PRO A 62 -7.06 -2.98 13.38
CA PRO A 62 -7.82 -2.56 12.20
C PRO A 62 -8.16 -1.07 12.25
N PHE A 63 -8.12 -0.44 11.08
CA PHE A 63 -8.62 0.89 10.84
C PHE A 63 -9.75 0.80 9.80
N TYR A 64 -10.89 1.38 10.14
CA TYR A 64 -12.12 1.26 9.36
C TYR A 64 -12.38 2.53 8.55
N ASP A 65 -13.09 2.39 7.43
CA ASP A 65 -13.65 3.51 6.68
C ASP A 65 -14.75 4.22 7.48
N ASP A 66 -15.22 5.36 7.00
CA ASP A 66 -16.24 6.19 7.66
C ASP A 66 -17.53 5.43 8.00
N ASN A 67 -17.86 4.39 7.24
CA ASN A 67 -18.98 3.48 7.50
C ASN A 67 -18.78 2.55 8.73
N GLN A 68 -17.59 2.53 9.34
CA GLN A 68 -17.21 1.68 10.47
C GLN A 68 -17.34 0.16 10.23
N GLN A 69 -17.45 -0.28 8.97
CA GLN A 69 -17.67 -1.68 8.62
C GLN A 69 -16.55 -2.26 7.74
N THR A 70 -15.88 -1.40 6.97
CA THR A 70 -14.87 -1.81 5.99
C THR A 70 -13.48 -1.57 6.56
N ILE A 71 -12.67 -2.62 6.74
CA ILE A 71 -11.26 -2.47 7.12
C ILE A 71 -10.50 -1.93 5.92
N ILE A 72 -9.92 -0.74 6.04
CA ILE A 72 -9.17 -0.09 4.96
C ILE A 72 -7.67 -0.02 5.18
N ALA A 73 -7.24 -0.29 6.41
CA ALA A 73 -5.84 -0.36 6.79
C ALA A 73 -5.67 -1.13 8.10
N LEU A 74 -4.44 -1.53 8.38
CA LEU A 74 -4.03 -2.10 9.66
C LEU A 74 -2.84 -1.30 10.19
N LYS A 75 -2.70 -1.21 11.51
CA LYS A 75 -1.59 -0.50 12.15
C LYS A 75 -0.96 -1.34 13.25
N LYS A 76 0.38 -1.36 13.29
CA LYS A 76 1.15 -2.04 14.33
C LYS A 76 2.38 -1.19 14.67
N GLY A 77 2.41 -0.65 15.90
CA GLY A 77 3.47 0.29 16.25
C GLY A 77 3.51 1.53 15.34
N ARG A 78 4.57 1.67 14.58
CA ARG A 78 4.79 2.78 13.62
C ARG A 78 4.61 2.37 12.16
N GLU A 79 4.40 1.09 11.89
CA GLU A 79 4.13 0.53 10.57
C GLU A 79 2.63 0.41 10.31
N ALA A 80 2.25 0.42 9.05
CA ALA A 80 0.88 0.21 8.62
C ALA A 80 0.83 -0.74 7.41
N ILE A 81 -0.28 -1.45 7.28
CA ILE A 81 -0.67 -2.15 6.05
C ILE A 81 -1.82 -1.38 5.47
N THR A 82 -1.69 -0.94 4.22
CA THR A 82 -2.72 -0.19 3.50
C THR A 82 -3.14 -0.92 2.24
N LEU A 83 -4.19 -0.44 1.60
CA LEU A 83 -4.68 -0.95 0.33
C LEU A 83 -4.61 0.16 -0.71
N GLU A 84 -4.06 -0.16 -1.85
CA GLU A 84 -4.05 0.70 -3.02
C GLU A 84 -5.29 0.46 -3.91
N PRO A 85 -5.69 1.42 -4.76
CA PRO A 85 -6.99 1.34 -5.45
C PRO A 85 -7.19 0.06 -6.27
N GLY A 86 -6.14 -0.46 -6.89
CA GLY A 86 -6.16 -1.65 -7.74
C GLY A 86 -6.04 -2.98 -6.98
N GLY A 87 -6.09 -2.97 -5.64
CA GLY A 87 -6.02 -4.18 -4.83
C GLY A 87 -4.62 -4.56 -4.37
N GLN A 88 -3.63 -3.70 -4.57
CA GLN A 88 -2.30 -3.91 -4.00
C GLN A 88 -2.36 -3.76 -2.48
N ILE A 89 -1.72 -4.70 -1.78
CA ILE A 89 -1.45 -4.60 -0.34
C ILE A 89 -0.08 -3.95 -0.15
N GLU A 90 -0.05 -2.89 0.62
CA GLU A 90 1.14 -2.09 0.87
C GLU A 90 1.59 -2.23 2.32
N LEU A 91 2.88 -2.46 2.54
CA LEU A 91 3.53 -2.16 3.80
C LEU A 91 4.05 -0.72 3.75
N SER A 92 3.44 0.15 4.54
CA SER A 92 4.01 1.47 4.87
C SER A 92 4.88 1.30 6.11
N GLY A 93 6.18 1.10 5.92
CA GLY A 93 7.13 0.73 6.95
C GLY A 93 7.36 1.83 7.99
N ALA A 94 7.87 1.45 9.14
CA ALA A 94 8.25 2.37 10.18
C ALA A 94 9.47 3.21 9.74
N PRO A 95 9.62 4.45 10.22
CA PRO A 95 10.86 5.20 10.02
C PRO A 95 11.97 4.61 10.91
N LEU A 96 12.88 3.86 10.31
CA LEU A 96 13.95 3.07 10.94
C LEU A 96 15.32 3.75 10.80
N ASP A 97 16.27 3.30 11.58
CA ASP A 97 17.60 3.94 11.67
C ASP A 97 18.57 3.48 10.56
N ASN A 98 18.38 2.28 10.05
CA ASN A 98 19.31 1.70 9.08
C ASN A 98 18.62 0.65 8.18
N ILE A 99 19.32 0.25 7.12
CA ILE A 99 18.83 -0.69 6.13
C ILE A 99 18.61 -2.11 6.68
N HIS A 100 19.34 -2.50 7.72
CA HIS A 100 19.18 -3.84 8.31
C HIS A 100 17.84 -3.97 9.02
N GLU A 101 17.43 -2.95 9.79
CA GLU A 101 16.11 -2.88 10.41
C GLU A 101 14.99 -2.86 9.35
N THR A 102 15.19 -2.12 8.26
CA THR A 102 14.25 -2.08 7.13
C THR A 102 14.13 -3.45 6.46
N CYS A 103 15.25 -4.14 6.27
CA CYS A 103 15.26 -5.49 5.70
C CYS A 103 14.54 -6.49 6.61
N GLU A 104 14.76 -6.40 7.93
CA GLU A 104 14.07 -7.24 8.91
C GLU A 104 12.55 -7.01 8.90
N GLU A 105 12.10 -5.75 8.93
CA GLU A 105 10.69 -5.37 8.85
C GLU A 105 10.03 -5.94 7.59
N THR A 106 10.62 -5.70 6.42
CA THR A 106 10.11 -6.19 5.13
C THR A 106 10.07 -7.72 5.09
N THR A 107 11.12 -8.37 5.60
CA THR A 107 11.21 -9.84 5.63
C THR A 107 10.15 -10.44 6.54
N ASN A 108 9.91 -9.84 7.69
CA ASN A 108 8.87 -10.30 8.64
C ASN A 108 7.47 -10.15 8.04
N HIS A 109 7.20 -9.03 7.39
CA HIS A 109 5.94 -8.81 6.67
C HIS A 109 5.72 -9.84 5.55
N LEU A 110 6.76 -10.13 4.74
CA LEU A 110 6.66 -11.13 3.67
C LEU A 110 6.44 -12.54 4.22
N ARG A 111 7.09 -12.91 5.33
CA ARG A 111 6.88 -14.21 5.99
C ARG A 111 5.45 -14.36 6.50
N GLU A 112 4.91 -13.31 7.12
CA GLU A 112 3.55 -13.28 7.63
C GLU A 112 2.53 -13.45 6.50
N LEU A 113 2.64 -12.67 5.42
CA LEU A 113 1.78 -12.79 4.25
C LEU A 113 1.94 -14.15 3.54
N LYS A 114 3.16 -14.69 3.43
CA LYS A 114 3.39 -16.00 2.83
C LYS A 114 2.73 -17.13 3.62
N LYS A 115 2.75 -17.05 4.96
CA LYS A 115 2.04 -18.02 5.81
C LYS A 115 0.54 -17.96 5.55
N LEU A 116 -0.04 -16.76 5.51
CA LEU A 116 -1.46 -16.58 5.19
C LEU A 116 -1.79 -17.02 3.76
N GLY A 117 -0.90 -16.79 2.80
CA GLY A 117 -1.07 -17.25 1.42
C GLY A 117 -1.22 -18.77 1.31
N ASN A 118 -0.50 -19.53 2.13
CA ASN A 118 -0.67 -20.98 2.19
C ASN A 118 -2.01 -21.42 2.82
N GLU A 119 -2.55 -20.61 3.76
CA GLU A 119 -3.84 -20.90 4.41
C GLU A 119 -5.02 -20.51 3.52
N LEU A 120 -4.93 -19.38 2.84
CA LEU A 120 -6.01 -18.74 2.09
C LEU A 120 -5.90 -18.91 0.57
N ASN A 121 -4.91 -19.67 0.11
CA ASN A 121 -4.67 -20.01 -1.30
C ASN A 121 -4.37 -18.79 -2.19
N PHE A 122 -3.49 -17.92 -1.74
CA PHE A 122 -3.01 -16.78 -2.55
C PHE A 122 -1.49 -16.74 -2.67
N ILE A 123 -1.02 -16.01 -3.65
CA ILE A 123 0.39 -15.66 -3.87
C ILE A 123 0.55 -14.14 -3.95
N LEU A 124 1.79 -13.68 -3.78
CA LEU A 124 2.16 -12.27 -3.88
C LEU A 124 2.91 -12.01 -5.19
N LEU A 125 2.50 -10.99 -5.91
CA LEU A 125 3.17 -10.52 -7.13
C LEU A 125 3.76 -9.13 -6.87
N GLY A 126 5.10 -9.04 -6.78
CA GLY A 126 5.85 -7.79 -6.60
C GLY A 126 6.21 -7.16 -7.95
N MET A 127 5.21 -6.66 -8.67
CA MET A 127 5.39 -5.96 -9.94
C MET A 127 4.77 -4.57 -9.87
N GLY A 128 5.29 -3.64 -10.68
CA GLY A 128 4.76 -2.28 -10.77
C GLY A 128 3.37 -2.19 -11.36
N VAL A 129 2.97 -3.18 -12.15
CA VAL A 129 1.65 -3.29 -12.78
C VAL A 129 1.24 -4.76 -12.84
N GLU A 130 -0.05 -5.02 -12.72
CA GLU A 130 -0.61 -6.33 -13.01
C GLU A 130 -0.70 -6.51 -14.54
N PRO A 131 -0.03 -7.52 -15.12
CA PRO A 131 0.16 -7.58 -16.58
C PRO A 131 -1.03 -8.14 -17.36
N ASN A 132 -1.99 -8.79 -16.70
CA ASN A 132 -3.05 -9.55 -17.35
C ASN A 132 -4.41 -8.84 -17.38
N LEU A 133 -4.58 -7.74 -16.61
CA LEU A 133 -5.88 -7.08 -16.46
C LEU A 133 -5.99 -5.77 -17.22
N GLY A 134 -7.13 -5.57 -17.85
CA GLY A 134 -7.59 -4.24 -18.26
C GLY A 134 -8.15 -3.45 -17.08
N LEU A 135 -8.30 -2.13 -17.25
CA LEU A 135 -8.81 -1.23 -16.19
C LEU A 135 -10.20 -1.63 -15.64
N ASP A 136 -11.05 -2.22 -16.47
CA ASP A 136 -12.40 -2.59 -16.09
C ASP A 136 -12.45 -3.91 -15.29
N ASP A 137 -11.39 -4.70 -15.34
CA ASP A 137 -11.29 -6.01 -14.68
C ASP A 137 -10.69 -5.95 -13.28
N PHE A 138 -10.13 -4.79 -12.90
CA PHE A 138 -9.54 -4.64 -11.57
C PHE A 138 -10.56 -4.73 -10.43
N PRO A 139 -10.27 -5.49 -9.37
CA PRO A 139 -11.10 -5.56 -8.17
C PRO A 139 -10.89 -4.32 -7.28
N TRP A 140 -11.48 -3.20 -7.68
CA TRP A 140 -11.31 -1.91 -6.99
C TRP A 140 -11.62 -2.01 -5.50
N MET A 141 -10.69 -1.50 -4.69
CA MET A 141 -10.83 -1.53 -3.24
C MET A 141 -11.93 -0.58 -2.73
N PRO A 142 -12.70 -0.98 -1.70
CA PRO A 142 -13.92 -0.29 -1.26
C PRO A 142 -13.63 0.93 -0.36
N LYS A 143 -12.63 1.76 -0.70
CA LYS A 143 -12.43 3.06 -0.04
C LYS A 143 -13.26 4.12 -0.76
N GLN A 144 -14.03 4.92 -0.03
CA GLN A 144 -14.87 5.98 -0.58
C GLN A 144 -14.11 6.92 -1.52
N ARG A 145 -12.89 7.33 -1.13
CA ARG A 145 -12.05 8.20 -1.96
C ARG A 145 -11.71 7.58 -3.32
N TYR A 146 -11.59 6.25 -3.43
CA TYR A 146 -11.24 5.59 -4.69
C TYR A 146 -12.39 5.64 -5.69
N GLY A 147 -13.62 5.54 -5.23
CA GLY A 147 -14.79 5.76 -6.07
C GLY A 147 -14.87 7.19 -6.65
N ILE A 148 -14.52 8.19 -5.83
CA ILE A 148 -14.43 9.59 -6.26
C ILE A 148 -13.29 9.77 -7.26
N MET A 149 -12.10 9.25 -6.94
CA MET A 149 -10.92 9.33 -7.80
C MET A 149 -11.16 8.66 -9.16
N LYS A 150 -11.72 7.45 -9.21
CA LYS A 150 -12.01 6.73 -10.46
C LYS A 150 -12.88 7.56 -11.39
N LYS A 151 -13.93 8.20 -10.86
CA LYS A 151 -14.82 9.08 -11.64
C LYS A 151 -14.13 10.35 -12.11
N TYR A 152 -13.35 10.97 -11.25
CA TYR A 152 -12.62 12.20 -11.54
C TYR A 152 -11.53 11.97 -12.59
N MET A 153 -10.68 10.95 -12.39
CA MET A 153 -9.56 10.65 -13.29
C MET A 153 -10.02 10.37 -14.73
N LYS A 154 -11.19 9.73 -14.89
CA LYS A 154 -11.78 9.54 -16.23
C LYS A 154 -12.13 10.85 -16.95
N LYS A 155 -12.42 11.93 -16.19
CA LYS A 155 -12.80 13.23 -16.75
C LYS A 155 -11.59 14.09 -17.14
N VAL A 156 -10.47 13.94 -16.42
CA VAL A 156 -9.32 14.85 -16.54
C VAL A 156 -8.19 14.31 -17.40
N GLY A 157 -8.23 13.05 -17.81
CA GLY A 157 -7.20 12.49 -18.69
C GLY A 157 -7.38 11.01 -19.00
N THR A 158 -6.65 10.53 -19.99
CA THR A 158 -6.70 9.13 -20.45
C THR A 158 -5.89 8.17 -19.57
N LEU A 159 -4.85 8.66 -18.90
CA LEU A 159 -3.92 7.84 -18.10
C LEU A 159 -4.18 7.89 -16.59
N GLY A 160 -5.09 8.77 -16.12
CA GLY A 160 -5.33 8.94 -14.70
C GLY A 160 -5.85 7.68 -14.00
N GLN A 161 -6.69 6.89 -14.67
CA GLN A 161 -7.17 5.63 -14.13
C GLN A 161 -6.09 4.55 -14.10
N HIS A 162 -5.19 4.51 -15.09
CA HIS A 162 -4.03 3.62 -15.10
C HIS A 162 -3.12 3.88 -13.90
N MET A 163 -2.91 5.14 -13.53
CA MET A 163 -2.13 5.50 -12.35
C MET A 163 -2.67 4.86 -11.06
N MET A 164 -3.99 4.66 -10.97
CA MET A 164 -4.61 4.03 -9.79
C MET A 164 -4.37 2.50 -9.70
N THR A 165 -3.84 1.89 -10.74
CA THR A 165 -3.58 0.43 -10.83
C THR A 165 -2.10 0.11 -10.92
N VAL A 166 -1.24 1.12 -10.74
CA VAL A 166 0.22 1.03 -10.85
C VAL A 166 0.84 1.32 -9.48
N SER A 167 1.75 0.46 -9.04
CA SER A 167 2.53 0.67 -7.84
C SER A 167 3.74 1.55 -8.12
N TYR A 168 4.46 1.29 -9.21
CA TYR A 168 5.60 2.08 -9.64
C TYR A 168 5.90 1.83 -11.13
N THR A 169 6.57 2.78 -11.78
CA THR A 169 7.04 2.63 -13.17
C THR A 169 8.47 2.08 -13.26
N HIS A 170 9.30 2.42 -12.27
CA HIS A 170 10.70 1.97 -12.19
C HIS A 170 11.23 2.15 -10.76
N LEU A 171 12.13 1.28 -10.32
CA LEU A 171 12.84 1.45 -9.07
C LEU A 171 13.95 2.48 -9.28
N THR A 172 13.91 3.56 -8.49
CA THR A 172 15.04 4.44 -8.32
C THR A 172 15.60 4.24 -6.92
N LEU A 173 16.81 3.76 -6.82
CA LEU A 173 17.57 3.98 -5.59
C LEU A 173 17.77 5.50 -5.50
N PRO A 174 17.78 6.11 -4.29
CA PRO A 174 18.16 7.49 -4.10
C PRO A 174 19.68 7.60 -4.31
N THR A 175 20.11 7.28 -5.50
CA THR A 175 21.47 7.52 -5.98
C THR A 175 21.53 8.96 -6.39
N ILE A 176 21.93 9.82 -5.51
CA ILE A 176 22.51 11.08 -5.90
C ILE A 176 23.89 10.74 -6.51
N LEU A 177 23.90 10.24 -7.71
CA LEU A 177 25.05 10.40 -8.59
C LEU A 177 25.04 11.89 -9.00
N ARG A 178 25.67 12.69 -8.17
CA ARG A 178 26.20 13.96 -8.65
C ARG A 178 27.41 13.60 -9.51
N VAL A 179 27.20 13.63 -10.81
CA VAL A 179 28.29 13.81 -11.77
C VAL A 179 28.75 15.24 -11.65
#